data_a65d8372443f739e111ebf54ac40002e
#
_entry.id   a65d8372443f739e111ebf54ac40002e
#
_cell.length_a   1.000
_cell.length_b   1.000
_cell.length_c   1.000
_cell.angle_alpha   90.00
_cell.angle_beta   90.00
_cell.angle_gamma   90.00
#
_symmetry.space_group_name_H-M   'P 1'
#
loop_
_entity.id
_entity.type
_entity.pdbx_description
1 polymer ?
#
loop_
_entity_poly.entity_id
_entity_poly.type
_entity_poly.pdbx_seq_one_letter_code
_entity_poly.pdbx_strand_id
1 'polypeptide(L)'
;MKNLLILILINSINFSLKSQNYLFPINNNSQNYLSGNLGELRGDHFHMGIDIKTFGKINLPVIASENGFIERLRVSGTGYGKAIYIKHEDGNKTVYAHLNKFNDKFEKYITDYQYRNKKFIVNLFPGNKFKVKKGDTIGYSGNSGTSGAPHLHYEYRDSNDLVYNPLSLNFKEIKDKRSPTIELISFKSMDLESRVNDQFGIFTHKIEAKSINKNINLEGNIGISIYAFDRLDGYLNKVGINQVKLYVNDSLIINNKINYLSYNETNYVSRYIDFHLYKKLRRQFIKLYQDDGNKLNFHRNKSDGIINFSKDKTFEIRVEVFDLFGNKKTLFITVNNKSKENMVISKLDLFESDYYILDNTLVLRSNDKFDTINILFKDSNKKIITN
;
A
#
# COMPACT_ATOMS: atom_id res chain seq x y z
N MET A 1 64.55 -20.12 -4.21
CA MET A 1 63.25 -19.48 -4.53
C MET A 1 62.42 -19.46 -3.25
N LYS A 2 62.30 -18.28 -2.66
CA LYS A 2 61.57 -18.09 -1.37
C LYS A 2 60.12 -17.75 -1.66
N ASN A 3 59.19 -18.61 -1.23
CA ASN A 3 57.77 -18.35 -1.30
C ASN A 3 57.37 -17.38 -0.16
N LEU A 4 56.98 -16.19 -0.56
CA LEU A 4 56.43 -15.17 0.35
C LEU A 4 54.91 -15.42 0.53
N LEU A 5 54.53 -15.94 1.69
CA LEU A 5 53.14 -16.11 2.08
C LEU A 5 52.60 -14.74 2.56
N ILE A 6 51.76 -14.09 1.77
CA ILE A 6 51.06 -12.87 2.18
C ILE A 6 49.81 -13.29 2.96
N LEU A 7 49.85 -13.10 4.28
CA LEU A 7 48.70 -13.26 5.18
C LEU A 7 47.84 -12.00 5.08
N ILE A 8 46.73 -12.06 4.35
CA ILE A 8 45.72 -10.97 4.36
C ILE A 8 44.89 -11.14 5.62
N LEU A 9 45.16 -10.29 6.63
CA LEU A 9 44.25 -10.11 7.78
C LEU A 9 43.00 -9.38 7.31
N ILE A 10 41.93 -10.12 7.07
CA ILE A 10 40.59 -9.54 6.91
C ILE A 10 40.11 -9.14 8.31
N ASN A 11 40.25 -7.86 8.66
CA ASN A 11 39.55 -7.27 9.78
C ASN A 11 38.05 -7.30 9.47
N SER A 12 37.37 -8.36 9.87
CA SER A 12 35.93 -8.38 9.95
C SER A 12 35.49 -7.36 11.02
N ILE A 13 35.16 -6.15 10.58
CA ILE A 13 34.42 -5.20 11.40
C ILE A 13 33.07 -5.86 11.65
N ASN A 14 32.95 -6.52 12.80
CA ASN A 14 31.67 -6.94 13.32
C ASN A 14 30.87 -5.67 13.63
N PHE A 15 30.09 -5.17 12.66
CA PHE A 15 28.95 -4.32 12.95
C PHE A 15 28.00 -5.17 13.76
N SER A 16 28.16 -5.13 15.08
CA SER A 16 27.14 -5.53 16.01
C SER A 16 25.95 -4.60 15.74
N LEU A 17 25.00 -5.06 14.92
CA LEU A 17 23.65 -4.53 14.91
C LEU A 17 23.11 -4.70 16.33
N LYS A 18 23.37 -3.73 17.21
CA LYS A 18 22.60 -3.59 18.44
C LYS A 18 21.16 -3.48 17.95
N SER A 19 20.39 -4.55 18.11
CA SER A 19 18.94 -4.52 17.99
C SER A 19 18.48 -3.39 18.92
N GLN A 20 18.23 -2.22 18.33
CA GLN A 20 17.73 -1.10 19.10
C GLN A 20 16.30 -1.44 19.50
N ASN A 21 16.11 -1.54 20.80
CA ASN A 21 14.83 -1.93 21.38
C ASN A 21 13.96 -0.69 21.56
N TYR A 22 13.44 -0.16 20.43
CA TYR A 22 12.49 0.96 20.47
C TYR A 22 11.28 0.59 21.31
N LEU A 23 10.81 1.50 22.16
CA LEU A 23 9.57 1.33 22.89
C LEU A 23 8.37 1.62 22.00
N PHE A 24 7.30 0.88 22.24
CA PHE A 24 6.01 1.20 21.63
C PHE A 24 5.54 2.59 22.10
N PRO A 25 5.08 3.48 21.20
CA PRO A 25 4.96 4.91 21.50
C PRO A 25 3.81 5.31 22.42
N ILE A 26 2.88 4.41 22.70
CA ILE A 26 1.79 4.60 23.67
C ILE A 26 1.90 3.51 24.74
N ASN A 27 2.01 3.92 26.00
CA ASN A 27 1.94 3.01 27.13
C ASN A 27 0.51 2.99 27.70
N ASN A 28 -0.22 1.92 27.40
CA ASN A 28 -1.56 1.67 27.95
C ASN A 28 -1.62 0.35 28.74
N ASN A 29 -0.46 -0.28 29.01
CA ASN A 29 -0.30 -1.54 29.77
C ASN A 29 -1.19 -2.70 29.27
N SER A 30 -1.63 -2.66 28.02
CA SER A 30 -2.49 -3.67 27.42
C SER A 30 -2.07 -3.96 25.97
N GLN A 31 -2.66 -4.99 25.39
CA GLN A 31 -2.54 -5.25 23.95
C GLN A 31 -3.04 -4.03 23.17
N ASN A 32 -2.29 -3.63 22.18
CA ASN A 32 -2.61 -2.53 21.29
C ASN A 32 -3.14 -3.05 19.95
N TYR A 33 -3.84 -2.20 19.24
CA TYR A 33 -4.45 -2.49 17.94
C TYR A 33 -4.18 -1.37 16.95
N LEU A 34 -4.13 -1.72 15.67
CA LEU A 34 -3.94 -0.75 14.60
C LEU A 34 -5.26 -0.45 13.89
N SER A 35 -5.40 0.77 13.43
CA SER A 35 -6.44 1.19 12.49
C SER A 35 -5.91 1.40 11.08
N GLY A 36 -4.60 1.45 10.91
CA GLY A 36 -3.91 1.56 9.63
C GLY A 36 -2.48 1.06 9.73
N ASN A 37 -1.91 0.60 8.61
CA ASN A 37 -0.53 0.12 8.53
C ASN A 37 0.23 0.77 7.37
N LEU A 38 1.57 0.61 7.36
CA LEU A 38 2.41 1.13 6.28
C LEU A 38 1.99 0.53 4.94
N GLY A 39 1.86 1.40 3.93
CA GLY A 39 1.50 1.00 2.58
C GLY A 39 0.01 0.73 2.37
N GLU A 40 -0.83 0.93 3.39
CA GLU A 40 -2.27 0.90 3.20
C GLU A 40 -2.69 1.93 2.15
N LEU A 41 -3.52 1.48 1.20
CA LEU A 41 -3.98 2.31 0.10
C LEU A 41 -5.01 3.33 0.61
N ARG A 42 -4.68 4.61 0.55
CA ARG A 42 -5.60 5.73 0.76
C ARG A 42 -6.16 6.20 -0.58
N GLY A 43 -7.01 7.20 -0.59
CA GLY A 43 -7.66 7.67 -1.82
C GLY A 43 -6.68 8.15 -2.89
N ASP A 44 -5.60 8.81 -2.49
CA ASP A 44 -4.63 9.49 -3.35
C ASP A 44 -3.16 9.25 -2.96
N HIS A 45 -2.90 8.48 -1.89
CA HIS A 45 -1.55 8.23 -1.40
C HIS A 45 -1.45 6.91 -0.63
N PHE A 46 -0.22 6.44 -0.39
CA PHE A 46 0.06 5.36 0.54
C PHE A 46 0.12 5.89 1.97
N HIS A 47 -0.40 5.14 2.92
CA HIS A 47 -0.24 5.44 4.33
C HIS A 47 1.22 5.26 4.75
N MET A 48 1.80 6.29 5.38
CA MET A 48 3.23 6.42 5.64
C MET A 48 3.64 6.01 7.06
N GLY A 49 2.90 5.14 7.73
CA GLY A 49 3.20 4.70 9.08
C GLY A 49 2.22 3.66 9.60
N ILE A 50 2.07 3.64 10.91
CA ILE A 50 1.01 2.88 11.58
C ILE A 50 0.09 3.83 12.35
N ASP A 51 -1.20 3.54 12.32
CA ASP A 51 -2.20 4.25 13.12
C ASP A 51 -2.59 3.39 14.32
N ILE A 52 -2.19 3.82 15.51
CA ILE A 52 -2.39 3.10 16.78
C ILE A 52 -3.72 3.55 17.37
N LYS A 53 -4.62 2.61 17.64
CA LYS A 53 -5.95 2.89 18.19
C LYS A 53 -5.87 3.43 19.62
N THR A 54 -6.62 4.49 19.87
CA THR A 54 -6.85 5.04 21.21
C THR A 54 -8.29 4.84 21.70
N PHE A 55 -9.08 4.04 20.96
CA PHE A 55 -10.48 3.70 21.28
C PHE A 55 -11.39 4.92 21.49
N GLY A 56 -11.19 5.94 20.65
CA GLY A 56 -11.93 7.21 20.74
C GLY A 56 -11.44 8.14 21.85
N LYS A 57 -10.42 7.73 22.64
CA LYS A 57 -9.87 8.55 23.72
C LYS A 57 -8.77 9.48 23.18
N ILE A 58 -8.76 10.69 23.69
CA ILE A 58 -7.65 11.64 23.55
C ILE A 58 -6.87 11.73 24.86
N ASN A 59 -5.70 12.36 24.84
CA ASN A 59 -4.86 12.59 26.03
C ASN A 59 -4.23 11.32 26.62
N LEU A 60 -4.09 10.23 25.88
CA LEU A 60 -3.22 9.14 26.30
C LEU A 60 -1.75 9.61 26.20
N PRO A 61 -0.90 9.33 27.21
CA PRO A 61 0.50 9.70 27.15
C PRO A 61 1.19 9.07 25.93
N VAL A 62 1.90 9.91 25.18
CA VAL A 62 2.76 9.50 24.07
C VAL A 62 4.20 9.65 24.52
N ILE A 63 4.99 8.58 24.37
CA ILE A 63 6.37 8.52 24.89
C ILE A 63 7.39 8.47 23.75
N ALA A 64 8.58 8.98 24.01
CA ALA A 64 9.72 8.84 23.12
C ALA A 64 10.14 7.37 23.02
N SER A 65 10.14 6.81 21.82
CA SER A 65 10.46 5.40 21.58
C SER A 65 11.94 5.08 21.85
N GLU A 66 12.85 6.06 21.72
CA GLU A 66 14.28 5.92 21.99
C GLU A 66 14.87 7.28 22.38
N ASN A 67 16.09 7.29 22.95
CA ASN A 67 16.86 8.50 23.24
C ASN A 67 17.07 9.33 21.97
N GLY A 68 17.11 10.66 22.13
CA GLY A 68 17.34 11.54 20.98
C GLY A 68 17.12 13.01 21.32
N PHE A 69 16.85 13.78 20.29
CA PHE A 69 16.47 15.19 20.45
C PHE A 69 15.32 15.54 19.52
N ILE A 70 14.56 16.58 19.89
CA ILE A 70 13.46 17.07 19.09
C ILE A 70 14.00 17.76 17.83
N GLU A 71 13.93 17.06 16.69
CA GLU A 71 14.35 17.62 15.40
C GLU A 71 13.35 18.65 14.90
N ARG A 72 12.04 18.37 15.09
CA ARG A 72 10.98 19.22 14.52
C ARG A 72 9.72 19.19 15.39
N LEU A 73 9.12 20.37 15.57
CA LEU A 73 7.78 20.55 16.14
C LEU A 73 6.88 21.21 15.11
N ARG A 74 5.74 20.62 14.82
CA ARG A 74 4.79 21.11 13.80
C ARG A 74 3.40 21.28 14.39
N VAL A 75 2.74 22.40 14.03
CA VAL A 75 1.29 22.61 14.23
C VAL A 75 0.69 23.05 12.90
N SER A 76 -0.34 22.35 12.46
CA SER A 76 -1.08 22.63 11.23
C SER A 76 -2.56 22.29 11.43
N GLY A 77 -3.44 22.95 10.71
CA GLY A 77 -4.87 22.58 10.66
C GLY A 77 -5.14 21.36 9.77
N THR A 78 -4.17 20.94 8.96
CA THR A 78 -4.30 19.82 8.02
C THR A 78 -3.13 18.84 8.13
N GLY A 79 -3.22 17.72 7.43
CA GLY A 79 -2.20 16.68 7.43
C GLY A 79 -1.99 16.11 8.84
N TYR A 80 -0.76 16.11 9.33
CA TYR A 80 -0.39 15.56 10.64
C TYR A 80 -0.89 16.37 11.86
N GLY A 81 -1.46 17.55 11.66
CA GLY A 81 -1.91 18.38 12.76
C GLY A 81 -0.76 18.81 13.67
N LYS A 82 -0.84 18.51 14.97
CA LYS A 82 0.26 18.62 15.91
C LYS A 82 1.14 17.39 15.80
N ALA A 83 2.43 17.59 15.49
CA ALA A 83 3.38 16.49 15.32
C ALA A 83 4.75 16.78 15.90
N ILE A 84 5.39 15.72 16.42
CA ILE A 84 6.76 15.71 16.95
C ILE A 84 7.61 14.80 16.08
N TYR A 85 8.82 15.27 15.75
CA TYR A 85 9.84 14.47 15.07
C TYR A 85 11.05 14.38 16.02
N ILE A 86 11.48 13.17 16.32
CA ILE A 86 12.65 12.90 17.15
C ILE A 86 13.73 12.29 16.27
N LYS A 87 14.93 12.87 16.30
CA LYS A 87 16.12 12.26 15.71
C LYS A 87 16.88 11.52 16.81
N HIS A 88 17.19 10.26 16.55
CA HIS A 88 17.86 9.35 17.48
C HIS A 88 19.37 9.31 17.22
N GLU A 89 20.12 8.75 18.19
CA GLU A 89 21.58 8.66 18.11
C GLU A 89 22.08 7.75 16.98
N ASP A 90 21.26 6.79 16.57
CA ASP A 90 21.55 5.90 15.42
C ASP A 90 21.32 6.55 14.04
N GLY A 91 20.88 7.82 14.03
CA GLY A 91 20.55 8.57 12.82
C GLY A 91 19.12 8.39 12.33
N ASN A 92 18.38 7.42 12.86
CA ASN A 92 16.98 7.21 12.53
C ASN A 92 16.08 8.27 13.18
N LYS A 93 14.82 8.32 12.71
CA LYS A 93 13.83 9.28 13.21
C LYS A 93 12.52 8.58 13.52
N THR A 94 11.81 9.12 14.52
CA THR A 94 10.41 8.73 14.78
C THR A 94 9.51 9.96 14.68
N VAL A 95 8.29 9.74 14.17
CA VAL A 95 7.27 10.78 14.00
C VAL A 95 6.03 10.38 14.78
N TYR A 96 5.49 11.33 15.53
CA TYR A 96 4.29 11.18 16.34
C TYR A 96 3.32 12.26 15.93
N ALA A 97 2.19 11.89 15.37
CA ALA A 97 1.26 12.84 14.77
C ALA A 97 -0.18 12.70 15.31
N HIS A 98 -1.04 13.63 14.90
CA HIS A 98 -2.42 13.80 15.34
C HIS A 98 -2.56 14.07 16.84
N LEU A 99 -1.51 14.63 17.48
CA LEU A 99 -1.49 14.90 18.90
C LEU A 99 -2.57 15.93 19.30
N ASN A 100 -3.11 15.78 20.51
CA ASN A 100 -3.98 16.80 21.13
C ASN A 100 -3.15 17.94 21.70
N LYS A 101 -2.12 17.61 22.46
CA LYS A 101 -1.19 18.58 23.03
C LYS A 101 0.23 18.00 23.14
N PHE A 102 1.21 18.88 23.13
CA PHE A 102 2.59 18.53 23.46
C PHE A 102 2.77 18.44 25.01
N ASN A 103 3.92 18.00 25.48
CA ASN A 103 4.24 18.20 26.90
C ASN A 103 4.42 19.71 27.19
N ASP A 104 4.34 20.11 28.44
CA ASP A 104 4.32 21.52 28.82
C ASP A 104 5.52 22.32 28.32
N LYS A 105 6.70 21.70 28.27
CA LYS A 105 7.94 22.32 27.80
C LYS A 105 7.87 22.67 26.31
N PHE A 106 7.38 21.76 25.50
CA PHE A 106 7.24 21.98 24.05
C PHE A 106 6.04 22.86 23.73
N GLU A 107 4.92 22.69 24.46
CA GLU A 107 3.74 23.53 24.31
C GLU A 107 4.09 25.00 24.57
N LYS A 108 4.80 25.29 25.68
CA LYS A 108 5.28 26.66 25.96
C LYS A 108 6.14 27.23 24.84
N TYR A 109 7.10 26.45 24.34
CA TYR A 109 7.99 26.89 23.26
C TYR A 109 7.24 27.24 21.96
N ILE A 110 6.26 26.41 21.59
CA ILE A 110 5.41 26.62 20.42
C ILE A 110 4.51 27.83 20.62
N THR A 111 3.83 27.94 21.78
CA THR A 111 2.91 29.03 22.11
C THR A 111 3.63 30.38 22.14
N ASP A 112 4.81 30.45 22.77
CA ASP A 112 5.63 31.67 22.78
C ASP A 112 6.02 32.12 21.36
N TYR A 113 6.29 31.17 20.45
CA TYR A 113 6.57 31.47 19.06
C TYR A 113 5.30 31.95 18.31
N GLN A 114 4.18 31.28 18.50
CA GLN A 114 2.90 31.62 17.88
C GLN A 114 2.45 33.04 18.23
N TYR A 115 2.51 33.41 19.52
CA TYR A 115 2.12 34.74 19.98
C TYR A 115 3.06 35.82 19.47
N ARG A 116 4.37 35.60 19.54
CA ARG A 116 5.37 36.60 19.06
C ARG A 116 5.24 36.83 17.55
N ASN A 117 4.95 35.79 16.77
CA ASN A 117 4.89 35.88 15.31
C ASN A 117 3.45 36.02 14.77
N LYS A 118 2.43 36.01 15.64
CA LYS A 118 1.00 36.07 15.27
C LYS A 118 0.64 35.01 14.21
N LYS A 119 1.15 33.78 14.37
CA LYS A 119 0.97 32.65 13.44
C LYS A 119 0.45 31.43 14.16
N PHE A 120 -0.68 30.86 13.73
CA PHE A 120 -1.18 29.58 14.23
C PHE A 120 -0.32 28.39 13.71
N ILE A 121 -0.08 28.36 12.40
CA ILE A 121 0.72 27.30 11.76
C ILE A 121 2.20 27.54 12.05
N VAL A 122 2.85 26.52 12.61
CA VAL A 122 4.29 26.58 12.90
C VAL A 122 5.00 25.32 12.43
N ASN A 123 6.28 25.53 12.10
CA ASN A 123 7.19 24.48 11.71
C ASN A 123 8.57 24.83 12.27
N LEU A 124 8.86 24.34 13.47
CA LEU A 124 10.03 24.73 14.26
C LEU A 124 11.07 23.63 14.28
N PHE A 125 12.32 24.01 14.11
CA PHE A 125 13.50 23.15 14.18
C PHE A 125 14.37 23.59 15.36
N PRO A 126 14.11 23.12 16.59
CA PRO A 126 14.79 23.62 17.79
C PRO A 126 16.25 23.18 17.91
N GLY A 127 16.75 22.34 17.01
CA GLY A 127 18.10 21.79 17.06
C GLY A 127 18.32 20.97 18.35
N ASN A 128 19.50 21.11 18.96
CA ASN A 128 19.84 20.37 20.18
C ASN A 128 19.20 20.93 21.47
N LYS A 129 18.25 21.87 21.36
CA LYS A 129 17.63 22.52 22.53
C LYS A 129 16.87 21.55 23.43
N PHE A 130 16.25 20.54 22.86
CA PHE A 130 15.39 19.61 23.57
C PHE A 130 15.87 18.18 23.39
N LYS A 131 16.64 17.69 24.35
CA LYS A 131 16.97 16.27 24.49
C LYS A 131 15.82 15.54 25.17
N VAL A 132 15.55 14.32 24.74
CA VAL A 132 14.57 13.41 25.31
C VAL A 132 15.21 12.06 25.59
N LYS A 133 14.78 11.43 26.67
CA LYS A 133 15.17 10.07 27.02
C LYS A 133 14.06 9.10 26.55
N LYS A 134 14.45 7.90 26.23
CA LYS A 134 13.55 6.78 25.99
C LYS A 134 12.53 6.65 27.13
N GLY A 135 11.24 6.65 26.78
CA GLY A 135 10.14 6.60 27.76
C GLY A 135 9.66 7.95 28.28
N ASP A 136 10.36 9.07 28.00
CA ASP A 136 9.86 10.39 28.37
C ASP A 136 8.52 10.68 27.71
N THR A 137 7.55 11.24 28.45
CA THR A 137 6.30 11.73 27.86
C THR A 137 6.56 12.99 27.06
N ILE A 138 6.33 12.91 25.75
CA ILE A 138 6.59 13.99 24.79
C ILE A 138 5.31 14.74 24.40
N GLY A 139 4.15 14.13 24.58
CA GLY A 139 2.85 14.71 24.25
C GLY A 139 1.71 13.75 24.57
N TYR A 140 0.56 14.03 24.04
CA TYR A 140 -0.67 13.29 24.32
C TYR A 140 -1.46 13.05 23.03
N SER A 141 -1.98 11.84 22.87
CA SER A 141 -2.74 11.43 21.68
C SER A 141 -3.98 12.30 21.45
N GLY A 142 -4.38 12.42 20.20
CA GLY A 142 -5.50 13.30 19.85
C GLY A 142 -6.16 12.95 18.53
N ASN A 143 -6.66 14.01 17.87
CA ASN A 143 -7.36 13.95 16.59
C ASN A 143 -7.10 15.23 15.77
N SER A 144 -5.92 15.83 15.88
CA SER A 144 -5.58 17.07 15.17
C SER A 144 -5.19 16.81 13.72
N GLY A 145 -5.33 17.83 12.86
CA GLY A 145 -5.04 17.71 11.43
C GLY A 145 -6.13 16.98 10.64
N THR A 146 -5.73 16.27 9.59
CA THR A 146 -6.66 15.48 8.75
C THR A 146 -6.77 14.07 9.32
N SER A 147 -7.62 13.92 10.33
CA SER A 147 -7.86 12.65 11.01
C SER A 147 -9.35 12.43 11.21
N GLY A 148 -9.85 11.23 10.89
CA GLY A 148 -11.26 10.87 10.98
C GLY A 148 -11.72 10.48 12.38
N ALA A 149 -10.81 10.06 13.26
CA ALA A 149 -11.10 9.66 14.64
C ALA A 149 -9.82 9.68 15.48
N PRO A 150 -9.91 9.78 16.82
CA PRO A 150 -8.74 9.78 17.70
C PRO A 150 -7.87 8.54 17.53
N HIS A 151 -6.58 8.75 17.23
CA HIS A 151 -5.53 7.73 17.14
C HIS A 151 -4.14 8.39 17.26
N LEU A 152 -3.09 7.60 17.38
CA LEU A 152 -1.72 8.06 17.21
C LEU A 152 -1.19 7.54 15.88
N HIS A 153 -0.82 8.46 14.98
CA HIS A 153 -0.03 8.12 13.80
C HIS A 153 1.45 8.09 14.19
N TYR A 154 2.12 6.98 13.87
CA TYR A 154 3.52 6.75 14.22
C TYR A 154 4.31 6.28 13.02
N GLU A 155 5.50 6.90 12.81
CA GLU A 155 6.41 6.52 11.75
C GLU A 155 7.80 6.20 12.29
N TYR A 156 8.49 5.29 11.61
CA TYR A 156 9.91 5.02 11.77
C TYR A 156 10.60 5.31 10.44
N ARG A 157 11.57 6.22 10.45
CA ARG A 157 12.30 6.66 9.27
C ARG A 157 13.79 6.44 9.42
N ASP A 158 14.48 6.19 8.31
CA ASP A 158 15.93 6.26 8.30
C ASP A 158 16.45 7.71 8.19
N SER A 159 17.79 7.85 8.12
CA SER A 159 18.45 9.15 7.97
C SER A 159 18.11 9.89 6.67
N ASN A 160 17.62 9.18 5.65
CA ASN A 160 17.21 9.71 4.35
C ASN A 160 15.71 10.01 4.27
N ASP A 161 14.99 9.96 5.40
CA ASP A 161 13.54 10.11 5.51
C ASP A 161 12.72 9.03 4.75
N LEU A 162 13.31 7.87 4.45
CA LEU A 162 12.57 6.71 3.98
C LEU A 162 11.79 6.12 5.15
N VAL A 163 10.49 5.91 4.95
CA VAL A 163 9.58 5.40 5.99
C VAL A 163 9.56 3.88 5.93
N TYR A 164 10.13 3.26 6.93
CA TYR A 164 10.12 1.80 7.12
C TYR A 164 8.90 1.36 7.93
N ASN A 165 8.56 0.08 7.79
CA ASN A 165 7.48 -0.49 8.60
C ASN A 165 7.84 -0.45 10.09
N PRO A 166 7.09 0.32 10.92
CA PRO A 166 7.39 0.38 12.35
C PRO A 166 7.26 -0.97 13.07
N LEU A 167 6.51 -1.93 12.54
CA LEU A 167 6.39 -3.27 13.11
C LEU A 167 7.68 -4.10 12.96
N SER A 168 8.61 -3.69 12.09
CA SER A 168 9.96 -4.27 12.03
C SER A 168 10.77 -4.03 13.31
N LEU A 169 10.33 -3.11 14.18
CA LEU A 169 10.91 -2.87 15.50
C LEU A 169 10.50 -3.93 16.55
N ASN A 170 9.75 -4.96 16.14
CA ASN A 170 9.33 -6.09 16.96
C ASN A 170 8.53 -5.71 18.21
N PHE A 171 7.59 -4.80 18.07
CA PHE A 171 6.69 -4.39 19.15
C PHE A 171 5.86 -5.57 19.66
N LYS A 172 6.03 -5.92 20.93
CA LYS A 172 5.30 -7.04 21.58
C LYS A 172 3.83 -6.72 21.85
N GLU A 173 3.48 -5.45 21.80
CA GLU A 173 2.15 -4.89 22.07
C GLU A 173 1.18 -5.14 20.91
N ILE A 174 1.70 -5.39 19.70
CA ILE A 174 0.90 -5.73 18.52
C ILE A 174 1.13 -7.20 18.16
N LYS A 175 0.06 -7.94 18.03
CA LYS A 175 0.09 -9.36 17.64
C LYS A 175 -0.93 -9.61 16.56
N ASP A 176 -0.58 -10.49 15.63
CA ASP A 176 -1.49 -10.96 14.59
C ASP A 176 -1.12 -12.37 14.12
N LYS A 177 -2.13 -13.22 14.03
CA LYS A 177 -2.05 -14.60 13.50
C LYS A 177 -3.05 -14.82 12.38
N ARG A 178 -3.79 -13.80 12.02
CA ARG A 178 -4.86 -13.87 11.04
C ARG A 178 -4.31 -13.72 9.64
N SER A 179 -4.62 -14.67 8.77
CA SER A 179 -4.22 -14.57 7.37
C SER A 179 -5.01 -13.48 6.65
N PRO A 180 -4.37 -12.76 5.71
CA PRO A 180 -5.06 -11.77 4.87
C PRO A 180 -6.15 -12.42 4.01
N THR A 181 -6.99 -11.60 3.44
CA THR A 181 -8.13 -12.02 2.60
C THR A 181 -7.90 -11.57 1.16
N ILE A 182 -8.08 -12.46 0.19
CA ILE A 182 -8.27 -12.12 -1.22
C ILE A 182 -9.78 -12.25 -1.48
N GLU A 183 -10.45 -11.12 -1.73
CA GLU A 183 -11.91 -11.10 -1.91
C GLU A 183 -12.30 -11.17 -3.38
N LEU A 184 -11.55 -10.47 -4.26
CA LEU A 184 -11.81 -10.42 -5.70
C LEU A 184 -10.51 -10.56 -6.48
N ILE A 185 -10.62 -11.14 -7.68
CA ILE A 185 -9.57 -11.12 -8.70
C ILE A 185 -10.15 -10.57 -9.99
N SER A 186 -9.31 -9.91 -10.79
CA SER A 186 -9.68 -9.37 -12.08
C SER A 186 -8.69 -9.78 -13.15
N PHE A 187 -9.19 -10.03 -14.36
CA PHE A 187 -8.42 -10.25 -15.57
C PHE A 187 -8.75 -9.15 -16.57
N LYS A 188 -7.73 -8.57 -17.16
CA LYS A 188 -7.84 -7.44 -18.11
C LYS A 188 -7.16 -7.79 -19.41
N SER A 189 -7.87 -7.62 -20.55
CA SER A 189 -7.26 -7.64 -21.88
C SER A 189 -6.29 -6.46 -22.01
N MET A 190 -5.02 -6.72 -22.34
CA MET A 190 -3.97 -5.70 -22.41
C MET A 190 -3.73 -5.17 -23.82
N ASP A 191 -4.25 -5.85 -24.84
CA ASP A 191 -4.26 -5.43 -26.24
C ASP A 191 -5.56 -5.87 -26.94
N LEU A 192 -5.75 -5.41 -28.17
CA LEU A 192 -6.99 -5.61 -28.93
C LEU A 192 -7.25 -7.08 -29.31
N GLU A 193 -6.23 -7.91 -29.33
CA GLU A 193 -6.33 -9.34 -29.69
C GLU A 193 -6.60 -10.22 -28.48
N SER A 194 -6.36 -9.70 -27.27
CA SER A 194 -6.51 -10.43 -26.03
C SER A 194 -7.96 -10.60 -25.62
N ARG A 195 -8.29 -11.77 -25.08
CA ARG A 195 -9.66 -12.13 -24.65
C ARG A 195 -9.67 -12.76 -23.26
N VAL A 196 -10.72 -12.43 -22.54
CA VAL A 196 -11.12 -13.11 -21.30
C VAL A 196 -12.50 -13.70 -21.57
N ASN A 197 -12.60 -15.03 -21.60
CA ASN A 197 -13.84 -15.74 -21.96
C ASN A 197 -14.45 -15.23 -23.28
N ASP A 198 -13.60 -15.17 -24.31
CA ASP A 198 -13.92 -14.74 -25.68
C ASP A 198 -14.35 -13.25 -25.81
N GLN A 199 -14.19 -12.45 -24.75
CA GLN A 199 -14.55 -11.03 -24.73
C GLN A 199 -13.33 -10.15 -24.43
N PHE A 200 -13.29 -8.97 -25.05
CA PHE A 200 -12.34 -7.92 -24.71
C PHE A 200 -12.83 -7.13 -23.50
N GLY A 201 -11.96 -6.83 -22.54
CA GLY A 201 -12.31 -5.94 -21.42
C GLY A 201 -11.70 -6.34 -20.09
N ILE A 202 -12.39 -5.93 -19.01
CA ILE A 202 -12.02 -6.22 -17.62
C ILE A 202 -13.13 -7.09 -17.00
N PHE A 203 -12.73 -8.22 -16.42
CA PHE A 203 -13.65 -9.18 -15.82
C PHE A 203 -13.23 -9.50 -14.40
N THR A 204 -14.15 -9.41 -13.44
CA THR A 204 -13.91 -9.67 -12.04
C THR A 204 -14.60 -10.93 -11.55
N HIS A 205 -13.92 -11.66 -10.65
CA HIS A 205 -14.46 -12.85 -10.02
C HIS A 205 -14.34 -12.75 -8.51
N LYS A 206 -15.42 -13.11 -7.81
CA LYS A 206 -15.42 -13.23 -6.36
C LYS A 206 -14.77 -14.53 -5.95
N ILE A 207 -13.93 -14.47 -4.92
CA ILE A 207 -13.25 -15.63 -4.35
C ILE A 207 -14.11 -16.19 -3.22
N GLU A 208 -14.70 -17.36 -3.43
CA GLU A 208 -15.56 -18.02 -2.43
C GLU A 208 -14.83 -19.15 -1.69
N ALA A 209 -13.73 -19.65 -2.25
CA ALA A 209 -12.92 -20.72 -1.71
C ALA A 209 -11.42 -20.47 -1.88
N LYS A 210 -10.56 -21.45 -1.53
CA LYS A 210 -9.11 -21.36 -1.75
C LYS A 210 -8.70 -21.51 -3.21
N SER A 211 -9.60 -21.96 -4.08
CA SER A 211 -9.39 -22.11 -5.52
C SER A 211 -10.59 -21.62 -6.28
N ILE A 212 -10.35 -21.12 -7.50
CA ILE A 212 -11.41 -20.89 -8.48
C ILE A 212 -11.41 -22.12 -9.40
N ASN A 213 -12.37 -22.99 -9.22
CA ASN A 213 -12.61 -24.13 -10.11
C ASN A 213 -13.58 -23.76 -11.27
N LYS A 214 -13.63 -22.49 -11.66
CA LYS A 214 -14.38 -22.06 -12.83
C LYS A 214 -13.45 -22.13 -14.03
N ASN A 215 -13.92 -22.71 -15.12
CA ASN A 215 -13.19 -22.70 -16.37
C ASN A 215 -13.06 -21.23 -16.83
N ILE A 216 -11.90 -20.63 -16.66
CA ILE A 216 -11.58 -19.29 -17.17
C ILE A 216 -10.76 -19.52 -18.43
N ASN A 217 -11.22 -18.95 -19.54
CA ASN A 217 -10.48 -18.92 -20.80
C ASN A 217 -9.77 -17.58 -20.93
N LEU A 218 -8.44 -17.61 -21.06
CA LEU A 218 -7.60 -16.43 -21.23
C LEU A 218 -6.77 -16.57 -22.50
N GLU A 219 -6.84 -15.62 -23.40
CA GLU A 219 -6.10 -15.61 -24.66
C GLU A 219 -5.37 -14.28 -24.85
N GLY A 220 -4.12 -14.35 -25.33
CA GLY A 220 -3.27 -13.18 -25.55
C GLY A 220 -2.69 -12.61 -24.27
N ASN A 221 -2.42 -11.32 -24.27
CA ASN A 221 -1.78 -10.60 -23.20
C ASN A 221 -2.78 -10.16 -22.13
N ILE A 222 -2.67 -10.71 -20.93
CA ILE A 222 -3.61 -10.49 -19.83
C ILE A 222 -2.91 -9.90 -18.63
N GLY A 223 -3.47 -8.82 -18.09
CA GLY A 223 -3.12 -8.24 -16.80
C GLY A 223 -4.00 -8.80 -15.68
N ILE A 224 -3.41 -9.12 -14.53
CA ILE A 224 -4.14 -9.62 -13.36
C ILE A 224 -4.12 -8.56 -12.27
N SER A 225 -5.26 -8.35 -11.60
CA SER A 225 -5.38 -7.49 -10.43
C SER A 225 -6.16 -8.20 -9.33
N ILE A 226 -5.87 -7.88 -8.06
CA ILE A 226 -6.58 -8.45 -6.92
C ILE A 226 -7.10 -7.36 -5.99
N TYR A 227 -8.26 -7.58 -5.39
CA TYR A 227 -8.69 -6.84 -4.22
C TYR A 227 -8.43 -7.70 -3.00
N ALA A 228 -7.42 -7.28 -2.22
CA ALA A 228 -6.97 -7.97 -1.03
C ALA A 228 -6.77 -6.96 0.11
N PHE A 229 -6.97 -7.43 1.34
CA PHE A 229 -6.80 -6.66 2.56
C PHE A 229 -6.50 -7.62 3.71
N ASP A 230 -6.05 -7.04 4.81
CA ASP A 230 -5.86 -7.76 6.05
C ASP A 230 -6.80 -7.26 7.16
N ARG A 231 -6.93 -8.03 8.23
CA ARG A 231 -7.60 -7.68 9.48
C ARG A 231 -6.81 -8.26 10.64
N LEU A 232 -6.27 -7.40 11.48
CA LEU A 232 -5.52 -7.86 12.64
C LEU A 232 -6.42 -8.55 13.67
N ASP A 233 -5.81 -9.41 14.48
CA ASP A 233 -6.48 -10.09 15.59
C ASP A 233 -7.25 -9.12 16.48
N GLY A 234 -8.48 -9.49 16.84
CA GLY A 234 -9.33 -8.71 17.73
C GLY A 234 -10.04 -7.52 17.10
N TYR A 235 -9.83 -7.23 15.79
CA TYR A 235 -10.49 -6.11 15.11
C TYR A 235 -11.03 -6.46 13.73
N LEU A 236 -12.10 -5.73 13.32
CA LEU A 236 -12.79 -5.96 12.05
C LEU A 236 -12.38 -4.97 10.94
N ASN A 237 -11.69 -3.87 11.27
CA ASN A 237 -11.27 -2.92 10.24
C ASN A 237 -10.25 -3.54 9.27
N LYS A 238 -10.39 -3.18 8.01
CA LYS A 238 -9.46 -3.58 6.96
C LYS A 238 -8.21 -2.71 7.04
N VAL A 239 -7.06 -3.33 6.86
CA VAL A 239 -5.75 -2.69 6.71
C VAL A 239 -5.08 -3.20 5.44
N GLY A 240 -3.98 -2.60 5.00
CA GLY A 240 -3.27 -2.98 3.80
C GLY A 240 -2.53 -4.31 3.94
N ILE A 241 -2.24 -4.96 2.81
CA ILE A 241 -1.32 -6.10 2.72
C ILE A 241 0.12 -5.60 2.56
N ASN A 242 1.09 -6.41 2.95
CA ASN A 242 2.51 -6.04 2.85
C ASN A 242 3.19 -6.57 1.60
N GLN A 243 2.85 -7.80 1.17
CA GLN A 243 3.49 -8.42 0.02
C GLN A 243 2.49 -9.20 -0.82
N VAL A 244 2.69 -9.16 -2.14
CA VAL A 244 1.98 -10.03 -3.07
C VAL A 244 2.98 -10.68 -4.03
N LYS A 245 2.77 -11.98 -4.29
CA LYS A 245 3.52 -12.74 -5.29
C LYS A 245 2.56 -13.37 -6.29
N LEU A 246 2.94 -13.30 -7.56
CA LEU A 246 2.24 -13.96 -8.66
C LEU A 246 3.17 -14.99 -9.29
N TYR A 247 2.66 -16.20 -9.43
CA TYR A 247 3.34 -17.29 -10.12
C TYR A 247 2.46 -17.79 -11.27
N VAL A 248 3.12 -18.20 -12.36
CA VAL A 248 2.49 -18.89 -13.48
C VAL A 248 3.32 -20.14 -13.78
N ASN A 249 2.70 -21.31 -13.75
CA ASN A 249 3.37 -22.60 -13.88
C ASN A 249 4.62 -22.70 -12.98
N ASP A 250 4.44 -22.35 -11.68
CA ASP A 250 5.47 -22.25 -10.64
C ASP A 250 6.59 -21.21 -10.86
N SER A 251 6.62 -20.55 -12.01
CA SER A 251 7.56 -19.45 -12.26
C SER A 251 7.10 -18.17 -11.56
N LEU A 252 7.95 -17.55 -10.74
CA LEU A 252 7.69 -16.28 -10.09
C LEU A 252 7.71 -15.14 -11.11
N ILE A 253 6.59 -14.50 -11.33
CA ILE A 253 6.42 -13.38 -12.26
C ILE A 253 6.54 -12.04 -11.53
N ILE A 254 5.79 -11.87 -10.43
CA ILE A 254 5.73 -10.64 -9.63
C ILE A 254 6.04 -10.95 -8.17
N ASN A 255 6.82 -10.05 -7.55
CA ASN A 255 7.07 -10.04 -6.11
C ASN A 255 7.11 -8.59 -5.62
N ASN A 256 5.97 -8.07 -5.26
CA ASN A 256 5.82 -6.71 -4.73
C ASN A 256 5.80 -6.76 -3.21
N LYS A 257 6.85 -6.24 -2.56
CA LYS A 257 6.96 -6.18 -1.10
C LYS A 257 7.26 -4.76 -0.64
N ILE A 258 6.39 -4.19 0.17
CA ILE A 258 6.55 -2.86 0.75
C ILE A 258 7.44 -2.97 1.99
N ASN A 259 8.76 -2.76 1.81
CA ASN A 259 9.72 -2.70 2.92
C ASN A 259 9.84 -1.28 3.47
N TYR A 260 9.79 -0.30 2.59
CA TYR A 260 9.82 1.12 2.89
C TYR A 260 9.08 1.91 1.81
N LEU A 261 8.74 3.14 2.11
CA LEU A 261 8.12 4.10 1.18
C LEU A 261 8.85 5.44 1.26
N SER A 262 8.90 6.13 0.13
CA SER A 262 9.35 7.52 0.03
C SER A 262 8.14 8.45 -0.13
N TYR A 263 8.20 9.63 0.47
CA TYR A 263 7.19 10.68 0.26
C TYR A 263 7.10 11.11 -1.21
N ASN A 264 8.19 10.99 -1.97
CA ASN A 264 8.19 11.29 -3.41
C ASN A 264 7.42 10.24 -4.23
N GLU A 265 7.18 9.05 -3.67
CA GLU A 265 6.49 7.95 -4.34
C GLU A 265 5.03 7.79 -3.89
N THR A 266 4.62 8.45 -2.80
CA THR A 266 3.32 8.20 -2.17
C THR A 266 2.14 8.44 -3.11
N ASN A 267 2.23 9.43 -4.02
CA ASN A 267 1.16 9.75 -4.97
C ASN A 267 1.08 8.77 -6.16
N TYR A 268 2.05 7.85 -6.30
CA TYR A 268 2.00 6.82 -7.34
C TYR A 268 1.04 5.66 -7.01
N VAL A 269 0.23 5.79 -5.96
CA VAL A 269 -0.85 4.84 -5.66
C VAL A 269 -1.74 4.58 -6.87
N SER A 270 -2.02 5.61 -7.69
CA SER A 270 -2.81 5.50 -8.93
C SER A 270 -2.17 4.59 -9.99
N ARG A 271 -0.85 4.39 -9.94
CA ARG A 271 -0.14 3.45 -10.81
C ARG A 271 -0.14 2.02 -10.27
N TYR A 272 -0.37 1.86 -8.97
CA TYR A 272 -0.42 0.57 -8.30
C TYR A 272 -1.80 -0.07 -8.29
N ILE A 273 -2.87 0.75 -8.32
CA ILE A 273 -4.24 0.26 -8.35
C ILE A 273 -4.86 0.34 -9.76
N ASP A 274 -5.81 -0.54 -10.03
CA ASP A 274 -6.65 -0.42 -11.22
C ASP A 274 -7.72 0.66 -11.00
N PHE A 275 -7.52 1.80 -11.67
CA PHE A 275 -8.37 2.98 -11.49
C PHE A 275 -9.78 2.78 -12.06
N HIS A 276 -9.96 2.00 -13.14
CA HIS A 276 -11.29 1.69 -13.70
C HIS A 276 -12.12 0.90 -12.68
N LEU A 277 -11.53 -0.14 -12.10
CA LEU A 277 -12.19 -0.94 -11.06
C LEU A 277 -12.45 -0.12 -9.80
N TYR A 278 -11.52 0.76 -9.41
CA TYR A 278 -11.73 1.65 -8.27
C TYR A 278 -12.91 2.60 -8.49
N LYS A 279 -13.01 3.24 -9.66
CA LYS A 279 -14.15 4.13 -9.97
C LYS A 279 -15.49 3.37 -9.97
N LYS A 280 -15.52 2.19 -10.52
CA LYS A 280 -16.75 1.40 -10.70
C LYS A 280 -17.20 0.69 -9.42
N LEU A 281 -16.28 0.00 -8.74
CA LEU A 281 -16.59 -0.89 -7.61
C LEU A 281 -16.28 -0.28 -6.25
N ARG A 282 -15.61 0.89 -6.21
CA ARG A 282 -15.08 1.47 -4.97
C ARG A 282 -14.19 0.49 -4.20
N ARG A 283 -13.44 -0.34 -4.95
CA ARG A 283 -12.46 -1.31 -4.45
C ARG A 283 -11.11 -1.05 -5.09
N GLN A 284 -10.07 -0.97 -4.28
CA GLN A 284 -8.70 -0.71 -4.73
C GLN A 284 -8.05 -2.04 -5.14
N PHE A 285 -8.20 -2.40 -6.40
CA PHE A 285 -7.56 -3.58 -6.97
C PHE A 285 -6.08 -3.31 -7.19
N ILE A 286 -5.23 -4.08 -6.56
CA ILE A 286 -3.77 -4.04 -6.72
C ILE A 286 -3.40 -4.71 -8.05
N LYS A 287 -2.71 -3.99 -8.92
CA LYS A 287 -2.21 -4.54 -10.17
C LYS A 287 -1.02 -5.48 -9.89
N LEU A 288 -1.06 -6.65 -10.50
CA LEU A 288 0.05 -7.60 -10.55
C LEU A 288 0.79 -7.49 -11.89
N TYR A 289 0.71 -6.34 -12.52
CA TYR A 289 1.44 -5.93 -13.71
C TYR A 289 1.82 -4.45 -13.58
N GLN A 290 2.80 -4.01 -14.36
CA GLN A 290 3.32 -2.65 -14.30
C GLN A 290 2.79 -1.83 -15.47
N ASP A 291 2.31 -0.62 -15.17
CA ASP A 291 2.03 0.38 -16.19
C ASP A 291 3.31 1.16 -16.54
N ASP A 292 3.31 1.75 -17.72
CA ASP A 292 4.34 2.69 -18.14
C ASP A 292 4.46 3.86 -17.15
N GLY A 293 5.71 4.26 -16.89
CA GLY A 293 6.02 5.37 -15.98
C GLY A 293 5.84 5.04 -14.49
N ASN A 294 5.68 3.78 -14.11
CA ASN A 294 5.70 3.36 -12.71
C ASN A 294 7.09 3.58 -12.10
N LYS A 295 7.13 4.33 -10.98
CA LYS A 295 8.37 4.65 -10.24
C LYS A 295 8.41 4.05 -8.84
N LEU A 296 7.41 3.26 -8.45
CA LEU A 296 7.38 2.61 -7.14
C LEU A 296 8.52 1.62 -6.98
N ASN A 297 9.33 1.80 -5.95
CA ASN A 297 10.54 0.99 -5.72
C ASN A 297 10.22 -0.50 -5.51
N PHE A 298 9.12 -0.81 -4.82
CA PHE A 298 8.67 -2.16 -4.50
C PHE A 298 7.90 -2.84 -5.64
N HIS A 299 7.57 -2.10 -6.70
CA HIS A 299 6.84 -2.60 -7.89
C HIS A 299 7.75 -2.67 -9.11
N ARG A 300 9.06 -2.90 -8.91
CA ARG A 300 10.05 -3.11 -9.97
C ARG A 300 10.42 -4.58 -10.03
N ASN A 301 9.82 -5.30 -10.96
CA ASN A 301 10.11 -6.71 -11.21
C ASN A 301 10.89 -6.87 -12.51
N LYS A 302 11.48 -8.04 -12.74
CA LYS A 302 12.15 -8.37 -14.01
C LYS A 302 11.17 -8.45 -15.18
N SER A 303 9.93 -8.86 -14.90
CA SER A 303 8.80 -8.89 -15.84
C SER A 303 7.87 -7.71 -15.54
N ASP A 304 7.20 -7.21 -16.57
CA ASP A 304 6.09 -6.25 -16.44
C ASP A 304 4.83 -6.86 -15.82
N GLY A 305 4.77 -8.18 -15.69
CA GLY A 305 3.64 -8.91 -15.10
C GLY A 305 2.49 -9.14 -16.08
N ILE A 306 2.62 -8.73 -17.33
CA ILE A 306 1.67 -9.07 -18.39
C ILE A 306 1.95 -10.51 -18.83
N ILE A 307 0.93 -11.36 -18.79
CA ILE A 307 1.06 -12.79 -19.05
C ILE A 307 0.45 -13.10 -20.41
N ASN A 308 1.22 -13.73 -21.31
CA ASN A 308 0.70 -14.21 -22.57
C ASN A 308 0.16 -15.64 -22.42
N PHE A 309 -1.17 -15.77 -22.60
CA PHE A 309 -1.89 -17.03 -22.55
C PHE A 309 -2.13 -17.56 -23.97
N SER A 310 -1.40 -18.58 -24.35
CA SER A 310 -1.58 -19.23 -25.65
C SER A 310 -2.79 -20.19 -25.66
N LYS A 311 -3.40 -20.38 -26.83
CA LYS A 311 -4.46 -21.38 -27.07
C LYS A 311 -3.97 -22.80 -26.77
N ASP A 312 -4.92 -23.69 -26.51
CA ASP A 312 -4.72 -25.15 -26.36
C ASP A 312 -3.74 -25.55 -25.23
N LYS A 313 -3.49 -24.67 -24.27
CA LYS A 313 -2.63 -24.93 -23.11
C LYS A 313 -3.40 -24.75 -21.79
N THR A 314 -2.91 -25.45 -20.78
CA THR A 314 -3.34 -25.24 -19.39
C THR A 314 -2.29 -24.44 -18.65
N PHE A 315 -2.73 -23.48 -17.83
CA PHE A 315 -1.85 -22.69 -16.98
C PHE A 315 -2.31 -22.77 -15.54
N GLU A 316 -1.37 -22.90 -14.63
CA GLU A 316 -1.58 -22.83 -13.19
C GLU A 316 -1.14 -21.46 -12.69
N ILE A 317 -2.09 -20.64 -12.21
CA ILE A 317 -1.82 -19.34 -11.61
C ILE A 317 -1.90 -19.49 -10.09
N ARG A 318 -0.89 -19.01 -9.39
CA ARG A 318 -0.86 -18.97 -7.93
C ARG A 318 -0.58 -17.55 -7.45
N VAL A 319 -1.50 -17.01 -6.66
CA VAL A 319 -1.35 -15.70 -6.02
C VAL A 319 -1.16 -15.90 -4.53
N GLU A 320 -0.07 -15.37 -3.98
CA GLU A 320 0.21 -15.39 -2.54
C GLU A 320 0.21 -13.95 -2.02
N VAL A 321 -0.56 -13.73 -0.95
CA VAL A 321 -0.66 -12.43 -0.27
C VAL A 321 -0.19 -12.60 1.16
N PHE A 322 0.65 -11.67 1.62
CA PHE A 322 1.21 -11.67 2.97
C PHE A 322 0.86 -10.38 3.70
N ASP A 323 0.61 -10.48 4.99
CA ASP A 323 0.55 -9.36 5.91
C ASP A 323 1.95 -8.93 6.40
N LEU A 324 2.00 -8.02 7.37
CA LEU A 324 3.22 -7.54 8.00
C LEU A 324 3.85 -8.54 8.98
N PHE A 325 3.09 -9.53 9.46
CA PHE A 325 3.53 -10.54 10.42
C PHE A 325 3.98 -11.84 9.74
N GLY A 326 3.80 -11.94 8.40
CA GLY A 326 4.17 -13.10 7.61
C GLY A 326 3.04 -14.11 7.48
N ASN A 327 1.82 -13.83 8.00
CA ASN A 327 0.68 -14.67 7.73
C ASN A 327 0.33 -14.61 6.25
N LYS A 328 -0.09 -15.75 5.68
CA LYS A 328 -0.24 -15.91 4.23
C LYS A 328 -1.61 -16.42 3.83
N LYS A 329 -2.15 -15.88 2.74
CA LYS A 329 -3.27 -16.46 1.96
C LYS A 329 -2.78 -16.81 0.57
N THR A 330 -3.10 -18.02 0.11
CA THR A 330 -2.82 -18.48 -1.25
C THR A 330 -4.12 -18.73 -2.01
N LEU A 331 -4.15 -18.30 -3.26
CA LEU A 331 -5.21 -18.55 -4.24
C LEU A 331 -4.61 -19.31 -5.41
N PHE A 332 -5.26 -20.42 -5.81
CA PHE A 332 -4.93 -21.18 -7.01
C PHE A 332 -6.02 -21.02 -8.06
N ILE A 333 -5.61 -20.90 -9.31
CA ILE A 333 -6.51 -20.75 -10.46
C ILE A 333 -5.95 -21.59 -11.60
N THR A 334 -6.76 -22.53 -12.08
CA THR A 334 -6.45 -23.30 -13.28
C THR A 334 -7.13 -22.63 -14.47
N VAL A 335 -6.34 -22.22 -15.44
CA VAL A 335 -6.80 -21.70 -16.73
C VAL A 335 -6.69 -22.83 -17.75
N ASN A 336 -7.82 -23.26 -18.30
CA ASN A 336 -7.86 -24.35 -19.26
C ASN A 336 -8.41 -23.89 -20.61
N ASN A 337 -7.52 -23.50 -21.51
CA ASN A 337 -7.87 -23.00 -22.85
C ASN A 337 -8.25 -24.14 -23.84
N LYS A 338 -8.25 -25.41 -23.39
CA LYS A 338 -8.56 -26.56 -24.27
C LYS A 338 -10.03 -26.89 -24.40
N SER A 339 -10.86 -26.43 -23.45
CA SER A 339 -12.29 -26.76 -23.44
C SER A 339 -13.10 -25.64 -24.06
N LYS A 340 -13.83 -25.97 -25.15
CA LYS A 340 -14.87 -25.13 -25.75
C LYS A 340 -16.24 -25.29 -25.07
N GLU A 341 -16.29 -25.84 -23.86
CA GLU A 341 -17.56 -25.98 -23.14
C GLU A 341 -18.11 -24.61 -22.78
N ASN A 342 -19.39 -24.40 -23.13
CA ASN A 342 -20.13 -23.16 -22.88
C ASN A 342 -20.04 -22.75 -21.42
N MET A 343 -19.26 -21.72 -21.16
CA MET A 343 -19.10 -21.16 -19.83
C MET A 343 -20.21 -20.20 -19.50
N VAL A 344 -20.99 -20.52 -18.49
CA VAL A 344 -21.89 -19.55 -17.87
C VAL A 344 -21.06 -18.67 -16.96
N ILE A 345 -20.73 -17.48 -17.40
CA ILE A 345 -20.07 -16.47 -16.59
C ILE A 345 -21.14 -15.83 -15.71
N SER A 346 -20.94 -15.84 -14.40
CA SER A 346 -21.67 -14.90 -13.55
C SER A 346 -21.18 -13.49 -13.89
N LYS A 347 -21.88 -12.82 -14.77
CA LYS A 347 -21.58 -11.45 -15.17
C LYS A 347 -21.76 -10.54 -13.97
N LEU A 348 -20.67 -10.06 -13.38
CA LEU A 348 -20.68 -8.72 -12.86
C LEU A 348 -20.56 -7.82 -14.10
N ASP A 349 -21.68 -7.38 -14.65
CA ASP A 349 -21.66 -6.42 -15.76
C ASP A 349 -21.08 -5.11 -15.21
N LEU A 350 -19.79 -4.89 -15.47
CA LEU A 350 -19.10 -3.68 -15.05
C LEU A 350 -19.60 -2.44 -15.81
N PHE A 351 -20.34 -2.64 -16.89
CA PHE A 351 -20.78 -1.57 -17.78
C PHE A 351 -22.26 -1.73 -18.11
N GLU A 352 -23.06 -0.74 -17.69
CA GLU A 352 -24.51 -0.69 -17.92
C GLU A 352 -24.88 -0.17 -19.31
N SER A 353 -23.87 0.30 -20.09
CA SER A 353 -24.07 0.90 -21.41
C SER A 353 -23.60 -0.02 -22.55
N ASP A 354 -24.16 0.17 -23.73
CA ASP A 354 -23.78 -0.54 -24.94
C ASP A 354 -22.38 -0.18 -25.44
N TYR A 355 -21.74 0.78 -24.80
CA TYR A 355 -20.35 1.16 -25.06
C TYR A 355 -19.61 1.59 -23.79
N TYR A 356 -18.30 1.46 -23.83
CA TYR A 356 -17.42 2.01 -22.80
C TYR A 356 -16.02 2.28 -23.37
N ILE A 357 -15.24 3.09 -22.67
CA ILE A 357 -13.85 3.33 -23.03
C ILE A 357 -12.96 2.60 -22.01
N LEU A 358 -12.08 1.74 -22.52
CA LEU A 358 -11.06 1.07 -21.75
C LEU A 358 -9.70 1.53 -22.23
N ASP A 359 -8.97 2.26 -21.38
CA ASP A 359 -7.76 2.99 -21.74
C ASP A 359 -8.04 3.92 -22.94
N ASN A 360 -7.42 3.68 -24.11
CA ASN A 360 -7.64 4.45 -25.34
C ASN A 360 -8.54 3.73 -26.37
N THR A 361 -9.24 2.68 -25.94
CA THR A 361 -10.05 1.84 -26.81
C THR A 361 -11.53 2.05 -26.54
N LEU A 362 -12.29 2.45 -27.55
CA LEU A 362 -13.76 2.45 -27.53
C LEU A 362 -14.24 1.01 -27.77
N VAL A 363 -14.95 0.45 -26.81
CA VAL A 363 -15.55 -0.88 -26.89
C VAL A 363 -17.05 -0.72 -27.09
N LEU A 364 -17.56 -1.26 -28.18
CA LEU A 364 -19.00 -1.33 -28.48
C LEU A 364 -19.49 -2.74 -28.15
N ARG A 365 -20.66 -2.84 -27.54
CA ARG A 365 -21.32 -4.09 -27.23
C ARG A 365 -22.59 -4.20 -28.08
N SER A 366 -22.80 -5.36 -28.65
CA SER A 366 -24.04 -5.69 -29.30
C SER A 366 -24.37 -7.16 -29.12
N ASN A 367 -25.63 -7.47 -28.98
CA ASN A 367 -26.16 -8.84 -29.02
C ASN A 367 -26.41 -9.33 -30.45
N ASP A 368 -26.38 -8.40 -31.39
CA ASP A 368 -26.62 -8.70 -32.81
C ASP A 368 -25.28 -8.80 -33.57
N LYS A 369 -25.27 -9.60 -34.62
CA LYS A 369 -24.13 -9.62 -35.54
C LYS A 369 -24.35 -8.52 -36.57
N PHE A 370 -23.36 -7.66 -36.74
CA PHE A 370 -23.36 -6.61 -37.75
C PHE A 370 -22.30 -6.91 -38.82
N ASP A 371 -22.66 -6.68 -40.07
CA ASP A 371 -21.70 -6.72 -41.18
C ASP A 371 -20.88 -5.42 -41.25
N THR A 372 -21.47 -4.30 -40.79
CA THR A 372 -20.85 -2.98 -40.84
C THR A 372 -21.33 -2.12 -39.68
N ILE A 373 -20.42 -1.39 -39.04
CA ILE A 373 -20.71 -0.40 -38.02
C ILE A 373 -20.16 0.96 -38.48
N ASN A 374 -21.04 1.97 -38.54
CA ASN A 374 -20.63 3.36 -38.82
C ASN A 374 -20.53 4.15 -37.54
N ILE A 375 -19.35 4.69 -37.26
CA ILE A 375 -19.07 5.51 -36.06
C ILE A 375 -18.87 6.96 -36.48
N LEU A 376 -19.74 7.86 -36.01
CA LEU A 376 -19.66 9.29 -36.27
C LEU A 376 -19.18 10.01 -35.02
N PHE A 377 -18.00 10.63 -35.07
CA PHE A 377 -17.51 11.50 -34.03
C PHE A 377 -18.04 12.92 -34.23
N LYS A 378 -18.70 13.49 -33.22
CA LYS A 378 -19.28 14.83 -33.25
C LYS A 378 -18.67 15.66 -32.11
N ASP A 379 -18.42 16.94 -32.37
CA ASP A 379 -18.05 17.91 -31.33
C ASP A 379 -19.25 18.28 -30.42
N SER A 380 -19.03 19.15 -29.46
CA SER A 380 -20.06 19.65 -28.54
C SER A 380 -21.23 20.35 -29.27
N ASN A 381 -20.99 20.84 -30.49
CA ASN A 381 -21.99 21.50 -31.33
C ASN A 381 -22.68 20.51 -32.31
N LYS A 382 -22.47 19.20 -32.12
CA LYS A 382 -22.99 18.11 -32.99
C LYS A 382 -22.43 18.11 -34.40
N LYS A 383 -21.34 18.85 -34.67
CA LYS A 383 -20.65 18.86 -35.98
C LYS A 383 -19.74 17.63 -36.07
N ILE A 384 -19.77 16.95 -37.22
CA ILE A 384 -18.89 15.78 -37.49
C ILE A 384 -17.43 16.27 -37.51
N ILE A 385 -16.56 15.63 -36.71
CA ILE A 385 -15.15 16.01 -36.58
C ILE A 385 -14.23 15.19 -37.48
N THR A 386 -14.64 13.96 -37.80
CA THR A 386 -13.90 13.06 -38.71
C THR A 386 -14.87 12.21 -39.53
N ASN A 387 -14.43 11.85 -40.71
CA ASN A 387 -15.03 10.81 -41.52
C ASN A 387 -14.40 9.48 -41.20
#